data_d7ea2273930e78f9c5dcbee527cc265d
#
_entry.id   d7ea2273930e78f9c5dcbee527cc265d
#
_cell.length_a   1.000
_cell.length_b   1.000
_cell.length_c   1.000
_cell.angle_alpha   90.00
_cell.angle_beta   90.00
_cell.angle_gamma   90.00
#
_symmetry.space_group_name_H-M   'P 1'
#
loop_
_entity.id
_entity.type
_entity.pdbx_description
1 polymer ?
#
loop_
_entity_poly.entity_id
_entity_poly.type
_entity_poly.pdbx_seq_one_letter_code
_entity_poly.pdbx_strand_id
1 'polypeptide(L)'
;MVIFPVLEEIVFRGLIQDYISIKLSTWDEYLGITSANWLTTLLFCLTHLVTRSFIVALLVIVPSLVLGSLRDKGFSIKALAAIHVYWNGGVYLLVGIPSG
;
A
#
# COMPACT_ATOMS: atom_id res chain seq x y z
N MET A 1 4.31 12.29 -10.20
CA MET A 1 4.39 10.82 -10.05
C MET A 1 5.19 10.36 -8.85
N VAL A 2 6.33 10.98 -8.54
CA VAL A 2 7.14 10.55 -7.39
C VAL A 2 6.53 10.99 -6.07
N ILE A 3 5.94 12.18 -6.03
CA ILE A 3 5.41 12.76 -4.79
C ILE A 3 4.23 11.97 -4.24
N PHE A 4 3.26 11.59 -5.09
CA PHE A 4 2.07 10.88 -4.62
C PHE A 4 2.39 9.50 -4.03
N PRO A 5 3.20 8.63 -4.66
CA PRO A 5 3.56 7.37 -4.03
C PRO A 5 4.27 7.54 -2.70
N VAL A 6 5.13 8.54 -2.57
CA VAL A 6 5.83 8.80 -1.30
C VAL A 6 4.84 9.22 -0.22
N LEU A 7 3.94 10.16 -0.54
CA LEU A 7 2.91 10.60 0.41
C LEU A 7 1.97 9.46 0.78
N GLU A 8 1.59 8.63 -0.17
CA GLU A 8 0.73 7.47 0.08
C GLU A 8 1.39 6.51 1.08
N GLU A 9 2.69 6.22 0.93
CA GLU A 9 3.38 5.35 1.87
C GLU A 9 3.47 5.96 3.26
N ILE A 10 3.76 7.27 3.35
CA ILE A 10 3.81 7.93 4.64
C ILE A 10 2.45 7.84 5.34
N VAL A 11 1.35 8.10 4.64
CA VAL A 11 0.01 8.08 5.22
C VAL A 11 -0.43 6.65 5.51
N PHE A 12 -0.39 5.76 4.53
CA PHE A 12 -0.98 4.43 4.68
C PHE A 12 -0.12 3.49 5.51
N ARG A 13 1.20 3.49 5.34
CA ARG A 13 2.08 2.61 6.12
C ARG A 13 2.61 3.28 7.37
N GLY A 14 2.96 4.55 7.29
CA GLY A 14 3.54 5.25 8.43
C GLY A 14 2.52 5.68 9.47
N LEU A 15 1.29 6.00 9.06
CA LEU A 15 0.25 6.48 9.99
C LEU A 15 -0.86 5.45 10.16
N ILE A 16 -1.51 5.03 9.08
CA ILE A 16 -2.70 4.19 9.18
C ILE A 16 -2.35 2.77 9.60
N GLN A 17 -1.45 2.10 8.89
CA GLN A 17 -1.11 0.72 9.20
C GLN A 17 -0.48 0.59 10.58
N ASP A 18 0.46 1.47 10.93
CA ASP A 18 1.11 1.43 12.23
C ASP A 18 0.11 1.71 13.34
N TYR A 19 -0.80 2.68 13.15
CA TYR A 19 -1.84 2.97 14.12
C TYR A 19 -2.76 1.76 14.33
N ILE A 20 -3.21 1.14 13.25
CA ILE A 20 -4.08 -0.04 13.34
C ILE A 20 -3.35 -1.20 14.02
N SER A 21 -2.08 -1.40 13.70
CA SER A 21 -1.28 -2.45 14.35
C SER A 21 -1.21 -2.27 15.86
N ILE A 22 -1.04 -1.04 16.32
CA ILE A 22 -0.99 -0.74 17.75
C ILE A 22 -2.36 -0.97 18.38
N LYS A 23 -3.44 -0.48 17.77
CA LYS A 23 -4.79 -0.54 18.34
C LYS A 23 -5.33 -1.95 18.39
N LEU A 24 -5.09 -2.76 17.38
CA LEU A 24 -5.63 -4.12 17.34
C LEU A 24 -4.78 -5.12 18.11
N SER A 25 -3.61 -4.73 18.58
CA SER A 25 -2.65 -5.63 19.25
C SER A 25 -2.40 -6.88 18.42
N THR A 26 -2.21 -6.74 17.13
CA THR A 26 -2.50 -7.81 16.22
C THR A 26 -1.36 -8.72 15.99
N TRP A 27 -1.54 -9.85 16.45
CA TRP A 27 -0.89 -11.04 15.96
C TRP A 27 -1.82 -11.85 15.05
N ASP A 28 -3.04 -11.33 14.79
CA ASP A 28 -3.97 -11.99 13.88
C ASP A 28 -3.47 -11.85 12.46
N GLU A 29 -3.15 -12.98 11.87
CA GLU A 29 -2.73 -13.05 10.48
C GLU A 29 -3.74 -13.87 9.69
N TYR A 30 -4.02 -13.45 8.47
CA TYR A 30 -4.86 -14.18 7.56
C TYR A 30 -4.07 -14.40 6.27
N LEU A 31 -3.79 -15.65 5.93
CA LEU A 31 -2.96 -16.02 4.79
C LEU A 31 -1.55 -15.43 4.87
N GLY A 32 -0.99 -15.34 6.09
CA GLY A 32 0.33 -14.76 6.31
C GLY A 32 0.38 -13.24 6.26
N ILE A 33 -0.78 -12.59 6.25
CA ILE A 33 -0.89 -11.13 6.16
C ILE A 33 -1.63 -10.63 7.40
N THR A 34 -1.08 -9.60 8.06
CA THR A 34 -1.67 -9.07 9.29
C THR A 34 -3.02 -8.40 9.02
N SER A 35 -3.88 -8.37 10.05
CA SER A 35 -5.15 -7.65 9.96
C SER A 35 -4.95 -6.18 9.64
N ALA A 36 -3.91 -5.57 10.22
CA ALA A 36 -3.59 -4.17 9.94
C ALA A 36 -3.28 -3.95 8.46
N ASN A 37 -2.53 -4.86 7.84
CA ASN A 37 -2.22 -4.79 6.42
C ASN A 37 -3.48 -4.94 5.57
N TRP A 38 -4.34 -5.91 5.90
CA TRP A 38 -5.61 -6.11 5.18
C TRP A 38 -6.49 -4.87 5.25
N LEU A 39 -6.67 -4.28 6.45
CA LEU A 39 -7.49 -3.08 6.61
C LEU A 39 -6.89 -1.88 5.88
N THR A 40 -5.58 -1.69 5.98
CA THR A 40 -4.90 -0.60 5.29
C THR A 40 -5.04 -0.74 3.78
N THR A 41 -4.88 -1.97 3.26
CA THR A 41 -5.04 -2.24 1.84
C THR A 41 -6.48 -1.98 1.38
N LEU A 42 -7.47 -2.33 2.20
CA LEU A 42 -8.87 -2.02 1.88
C LEU A 42 -9.08 -0.52 1.76
N LEU A 43 -8.57 0.27 2.72
CA LEU A 43 -8.69 1.72 2.67
C LEU A 43 -7.97 2.29 1.44
N PHE A 44 -6.79 1.79 1.13
CA PHE A 44 -6.04 2.19 -0.04
C PHE A 44 -6.80 1.90 -1.33
N CYS A 45 -7.39 0.72 -1.43
CA CYS A 45 -8.22 0.33 -2.56
C CYS A 45 -9.44 1.24 -2.69
N LEU A 46 -10.11 1.56 -1.59
CA LEU A 46 -11.28 2.44 -1.59
C LEU A 46 -10.93 3.85 -2.09
N THR A 47 -9.78 4.39 -1.70
CA THR A 47 -9.35 5.70 -2.21
C THR A 47 -9.13 5.66 -3.71
N HIS A 48 -8.64 4.56 -4.24
CA HIS A 48 -8.44 4.41 -5.68
C HIS A 48 -9.76 4.22 -6.44
N LEU A 49 -10.76 3.61 -5.81
CA LEU A 49 -12.10 3.53 -6.41
C LEU A 49 -12.71 4.91 -6.59
N VAL A 50 -12.46 5.83 -5.65
CA VAL A 50 -13.01 7.18 -5.71
C VAL A 50 -12.24 8.06 -6.71
N THR A 51 -10.91 7.93 -6.74
CA THR A 51 -10.05 8.85 -7.50
C THR A 51 -9.55 8.29 -8.83
N ARG A 52 -9.67 6.98 -9.03
CA ARG A 52 -9.17 6.30 -10.22
C ARG A 52 -10.24 5.34 -10.75
N SER A 53 -9.88 4.54 -11.76
CA SER A 53 -10.79 3.54 -12.29
C SER A 53 -10.87 2.31 -11.39
N PHE A 54 -11.94 1.52 -11.58
CA PHE A 54 -12.13 0.26 -10.87
C PHE A 54 -10.95 -0.71 -11.13
N ILE A 55 -10.45 -0.75 -12.36
CA ILE A 55 -9.34 -1.62 -12.71
C ILE A 55 -8.08 -1.24 -11.93
N VAL A 56 -7.77 0.05 -11.84
CA VAL A 56 -6.62 0.53 -11.07
C VAL A 56 -6.78 0.18 -9.61
N ALA A 57 -8.00 0.34 -9.05
CA ALA A 57 -8.27 -0.01 -7.65
C ALA A 57 -7.99 -1.49 -7.38
N LEU A 58 -8.35 -2.38 -8.30
CA LEU A 58 -8.04 -3.81 -8.16
C LEU A 58 -6.54 -4.08 -8.29
N LEU A 59 -5.87 -3.40 -9.22
CA LEU A 59 -4.44 -3.60 -9.45
C LEU A 59 -3.57 -3.15 -8.29
N VAL A 60 -4.03 -2.22 -7.46
CA VAL A 60 -3.23 -1.77 -6.31
C VAL A 60 -3.30 -2.70 -5.11
N ILE A 61 -4.22 -3.68 -5.11
CA ILE A 61 -4.37 -4.60 -3.97
C ILE A 61 -3.08 -5.40 -3.75
N VAL A 62 -2.54 -6.01 -4.79
CA VAL A 62 -1.35 -6.85 -4.68
C VAL A 62 -0.13 -6.05 -4.21
N PRO A 63 0.26 -4.94 -4.85
CA PRO A 63 1.39 -4.17 -4.37
C PRO A 63 1.17 -3.60 -2.97
N SER A 64 -0.06 -3.22 -2.62
CA SER A 64 -0.36 -2.74 -1.28
C SER A 64 -0.13 -3.82 -0.23
N LEU A 65 -0.57 -5.05 -0.47
CA LEU A 65 -0.34 -6.16 0.45
C LEU A 65 1.15 -6.47 0.59
N VAL A 66 1.89 -6.43 -0.50
CA VAL A 66 3.34 -6.65 -0.48
C VAL A 66 4.04 -5.58 0.35
N LEU A 67 3.74 -4.32 0.09
CA LEU A 67 4.35 -3.20 0.81
C LEU A 67 3.99 -3.23 2.29
N GLY A 68 2.72 -3.52 2.61
CA GLY A 68 2.29 -3.66 3.99
C GLY A 68 2.98 -4.81 4.71
N SER A 69 3.19 -5.95 4.04
CA SER A 69 3.94 -7.07 4.60
C SER A 69 5.39 -6.71 4.87
N LEU A 70 6.03 -5.97 3.96
CA LEU A 70 7.39 -5.47 4.18
C LEU A 70 7.45 -4.51 5.36
N ARG A 71 6.43 -3.65 5.52
CA ARG A 71 6.34 -2.77 6.69
C ARG A 71 6.26 -3.56 7.98
N ASP A 72 5.44 -4.60 8.00
CA ASP A 72 5.31 -5.48 9.17
C ASP A 72 6.62 -6.19 9.51
N LYS A 73 7.48 -6.42 8.52
CA LYS A 73 8.80 -7.01 8.71
C LYS A 73 9.87 -6.00 9.14
N GLY A 74 9.50 -4.73 9.31
CA GLY A 74 10.40 -3.70 9.79
C GLY A 74 11.05 -2.84 8.74
N PHE A 75 10.62 -2.91 7.48
CA PHE A 75 11.14 -2.05 6.43
C PHE A 75 10.78 -0.59 6.71
N SER A 76 11.72 0.32 6.45
CA SER A 76 11.49 1.73 6.67
C SER A 76 10.51 2.31 5.64
N ILE A 77 9.87 3.42 6.00
CA ILE A 77 8.98 4.13 5.07
C ILE A 77 9.74 4.57 3.82
N LYS A 78 10.99 4.97 3.96
CA LYS A 78 11.81 5.36 2.80
C LYS A 78 11.99 4.21 1.82
N ALA A 79 12.26 3.00 2.33
CA ALA A 79 12.40 1.82 1.49
C ALA A 79 11.09 1.49 0.79
N LEU A 80 9.96 1.56 1.50
CA LEU A 80 8.65 1.29 0.91
C LEU A 80 8.29 2.32 -0.14
N ALA A 81 8.57 3.59 0.12
CA ALA A 81 8.32 4.65 -0.85
C ALA A 81 9.14 4.45 -2.13
N ALA A 82 10.40 4.05 -1.99
CA ALA A 82 11.25 3.76 -3.15
C ALA A 82 10.70 2.60 -3.98
N ILE A 83 10.27 1.53 -3.31
CA ILE A 83 9.66 0.37 -3.98
C ILE A 83 8.37 0.77 -4.69
N HIS A 84 7.54 1.58 -4.04
CA HIS A 84 6.27 2.04 -4.60
C HIS A 84 6.49 2.89 -5.86
N VAL A 85 7.45 3.80 -5.82
CA VAL A 85 7.80 4.62 -6.99
C VAL A 85 8.28 3.72 -8.14
N TYR A 86 9.14 2.76 -7.83
CA TYR A 86 9.64 1.81 -8.82
C TYR A 86 8.50 0.99 -9.43
N TRP A 87 7.58 0.51 -8.60
CA TRP A 87 6.42 -0.25 -9.06
C TRP A 87 5.55 0.58 -9.99
N ASN A 88 5.22 1.82 -9.59
CA ASN A 88 4.39 2.71 -10.41
C ASN A 88 5.05 3.02 -11.75
N GLY A 89 6.35 3.26 -11.75
CA GLY A 89 7.09 3.48 -12.98
C GLY A 89 7.06 2.28 -13.91
N GLY A 90 7.24 1.08 -13.35
CA GLY A 90 7.19 -0.17 -14.12
C GLY A 90 5.81 -0.41 -14.72
N VAL A 91 4.76 -0.23 -13.94
CA VAL A 91 3.38 -0.39 -14.40
C VAL A 91 3.06 0.64 -15.50
N TYR A 92 3.46 1.89 -15.29
CA TYR A 92 3.25 2.93 -16.29
C TYR A 92 3.93 2.59 -17.61
N LEU A 93 5.18 2.12 -17.58
CA LEU A 93 5.92 1.76 -18.78
C LEU A 93 5.32 0.56 -19.50
N LEU A 94 4.79 -0.41 -18.76
CA LEU A 94 4.25 -1.64 -19.34
C LEU A 94 2.82 -1.48 -19.83
N VAL A 95 1.99 -0.75 -19.10
CA VAL A 95 0.53 -0.68 -19.32
C VAL A 95 0.08 0.70 -19.74
N GLY A 96 0.87 1.73 -19.47
CA GLY A 96 0.51 3.11 -19.79
C GLY A 96 -0.53 3.70 -18.85
N ILE A 97 -0.80 3.06 -17.71
CA ILE A 97 -1.79 3.51 -16.74
C ILE A 97 -1.08 3.91 -15.46
N PRO A 98 -1.22 5.16 -14.99
CA PRO A 98 -0.70 5.54 -13.67
C PRO A 98 -1.44 4.78 -12.58
N SER A 99 -0.70 4.05 -11.73
CA SER A 99 -1.29 3.29 -10.64
C SER A 99 -0.91 3.91 -9.30
N GLY A 100 -1.77 4.66 -8.76
CA GLY A 100 -1.63 5.18 -7.42
C GLY A 100 -0.39 5.95 -7.14
#